data_67cb392399c18f13ff8186dca55e9a2a
#
_entry.id   67cb392399c18f13ff8186dca55e9a2a
#
_cell.length_a   1.000
_cell.length_b   1.000
_cell.length_c   1.000
_cell.angle_alpha   90.00
_cell.angle_beta   90.00
_cell.angle_gamma   90.00
#
_symmetry.space_group_name_H-M   'P 1'
#
loop_
_entity.id
_entity.type
_entity.pdbx_description
1 polymer ?
#
loop_
_entity_poly.entity_id
_entity_poly.type
_entity_poly.pdbx_seq_one_letter_code
_entity_poly.pdbx_strand_id
1 'polypeptide(L)'
;PELFSSEMWGGATFDVAYRFLTENPWKRLKLLRKAMPNTLLQMLFRGSNAVGYSNYPDNVLEEFIKEAAHNGIDVFRIFDSLNWIPQMEKSIQYVRDAGKIAEGTICYTGDILDPNRTKYNVQYYKEMAKELEAIGAHMIAIKDMAGLLKPQAAFRLISELKETTDLPIHLHTHDTAGNGIITLSAAVKAGVDIVDVATSAMSGATSQPSISSLYYALQYGDRTPKVNLKNVRQLNHYWEDVRPYYASFENGIVAAQTEVYDHEMPGGQYSNLQQQAKAVGLGDKWDEIKDMYQSVNLMFGDIVKVTPSSKVVGDMALFMVQNNLTEQDIYDRGEELSYPDSVISFFQGELGQPVGGFPEKLQQIILHGRPAMTERPGKFAEPVDFEKVKQELQELIGFEPSKTDVLSYLMYPQVFLDYQKAYEQFADVTLLDTPTFFSGMRLGETINVQIEKGKILIIRLDEIGEADVEGNRTLFFNLNGQRREIVIKDASIKSAVQTKRKVEPTNREQIGATMTGSVLKVLVKKGDYVEKGQPL
;
A
#
# COMPACT_ATOMS: atom_id res chain seq x y z
N PRO A 1 8.71 2.35 24.94
CA PRO A 1 9.92 1.62 24.58
C PRO A 1 10.87 2.60 23.90
N GLU A 2 12.15 2.50 24.13
CA GLU A 2 13.17 3.39 23.55
C GLU A 2 13.43 2.98 22.09
N LEU A 3 12.50 3.33 21.18
CA LEU A 3 12.60 3.07 19.75
C LEU A 3 13.24 4.26 19.03
N PHE A 4 14.02 4.01 17.99
CA PHE A 4 14.57 5.06 17.13
C PHE A 4 13.45 5.80 16.41
N SER A 5 12.58 5.07 15.72
CA SER A 5 11.44 5.62 14.99
C SER A 5 10.22 4.70 15.10
N SER A 6 9.07 5.24 14.70
CA SER A 6 7.83 4.49 14.47
C SER A 6 7.33 4.80 13.08
N GLU A 7 7.33 3.80 12.18
CA GLU A 7 6.70 3.94 10.88
C GLU A 7 5.19 3.72 11.04
N MET A 8 4.41 4.76 10.91
CA MET A 8 3.01 4.77 11.32
C MET A 8 2.10 5.56 10.38
N TRP A 9 2.64 6.12 9.30
CA TRP A 9 1.90 6.96 8.38
C TRP A 9 2.45 6.88 6.95
N GLY A 10 1.72 7.44 5.98
CA GLY A 10 2.07 7.40 4.56
C GLY A 10 1.71 6.07 3.90
N GLY A 11 2.06 5.92 2.62
CA GLY A 11 1.77 4.72 1.84
C GLY A 11 0.29 4.32 1.91
N ALA A 12 0.03 3.02 2.10
CA ALA A 12 -1.33 2.49 2.20
C ALA A 12 -2.10 3.00 3.43
N THR A 13 -1.40 3.34 4.53
CA THR A 13 -2.06 3.82 5.76
C THR A 13 -2.87 5.10 5.53
N PHE A 14 -2.40 5.99 4.65
CA PHE A 14 -3.11 7.21 4.29
C PHE A 14 -4.46 6.90 3.61
N ASP A 15 -4.45 6.03 2.62
CA ASP A 15 -5.64 5.60 1.88
C ASP A 15 -6.61 4.80 2.77
N VAL A 16 -6.09 3.84 3.54
CA VAL A 16 -6.88 2.98 4.45
C VAL A 16 -7.64 3.80 5.49
N ALA A 17 -7.04 4.87 6.03
CA ALA A 17 -7.70 5.72 7.02
C ALA A 17 -9.00 6.33 6.45
N TYR A 18 -8.95 6.88 5.25
CA TYR A 18 -10.14 7.42 4.59
C TYR A 18 -11.12 6.33 4.16
N ARG A 19 -10.64 5.30 3.47
CA ARG A 19 -11.45 4.31 2.74
C ARG A 19 -12.18 3.34 3.67
N PHE A 20 -11.52 2.87 4.72
CA PHE A 20 -12.03 1.78 5.56
C PHE A 20 -12.33 2.20 7.00
N LEU A 21 -11.65 3.24 7.51
CA LEU A 21 -11.80 3.65 8.89
C LEU A 21 -12.64 4.93 9.05
N THR A 22 -13.01 5.58 7.93
CA THR A 22 -13.69 6.88 7.93
C THR A 22 -12.97 7.88 8.86
N GLU A 23 -11.63 7.89 8.77
CA GLU A 23 -10.75 8.66 9.63
C GLU A 23 -9.87 9.59 8.80
N ASN A 24 -9.69 10.83 9.27
CA ASN A 24 -8.78 11.78 8.64
C ASN A 24 -7.33 11.45 9.00
N PRO A 25 -6.47 11.05 8.03
CA PRO A 25 -5.08 10.66 8.29
C PRO A 25 -4.22 11.80 8.86
N TRP A 26 -4.50 13.05 8.54
CA TRP A 26 -3.81 14.20 9.09
C TRP A 26 -4.13 14.44 10.57
N LYS A 27 -5.41 14.25 10.94
CA LYS A 27 -5.83 14.26 12.35
C LYS A 27 -5.13 13.16 13.13
N ARG A 28 -5.08 11.95 12.58
CA ARG A 28 -4.34 10.81 13.14
C ARG A 28 -2.87 11.17 13.36
N LEU A 29 -2.19 11.73 12.36
CA LEU A 29 -0.78 12.15 12.48
C LEU A 29 -0.55 13.12 13.64
N LYS A 30 -1.38 14.17 13.75
CA LYS A 30 -1.30 15.15 14.84
C LYS A 30 -1.50 14.49 16.21
N LEU A 31 -2.43 13.57 16.34
CA LEU A 31 -2.70 12.83 17.59
C LEU A 31 -1.53 11.92 17.95
N LEU A 32 -0.96 11.20 16.99
CA LEU A 32 0.22 10.37 17.19
C LEU A 32 1.44 11.20 17.59
N ARG A 33 1.69 12.34 16.92
CA ARG A 33 2.76 13.27 17.31
C ARG A 33 2.60 13.74 18.75
N LYS A 34 1.38 14.09 19.15
CA LYS A 34 1.08 14.50 20.53
C LYS A 34 1.31 13.37 21.54
N ALA A 35 0.96 12.14 21.18
CA ALA A 35 1.12 10.96 22.03
C ALA A 35 2.56 10.47 22.13
N MET A 36 3.37 10.68 21.09
CA MET A 36 4.77 10.23 20.99
C MET A 36 5.74 11.39 20.74
N PRO A 37 5.87 12.35 21.66
CA PRO A 37 6.66 13.57 21.44
C PRO A 37 8.17 13.30 21.28
N ASN A 38 8.68 12.20 21.83
CA ASN A 38 10.10 11.87 21.91
C ASN A 38 10.54 10.76 20.95
N THR A 39 9.64 10.22 20.11
CA THR A 39 9.95 9.20 19.12
C THR A 39 9.91 9.84 17.73
N LEU A 40 10.88 9.54 16.88
CA LEU A 40 10.81 9.98 15.49
C LEU A 40 9.63 9.31 14.80
N LEU A 41 8.78 10.11 14.15
CA LEU A 41 7.68 9.59 13.36
C LEU A 41 8.14 9.42 11.91
N GLN A 42 7.98 8.22 11.40
CA GLN A 42 8.41 7.85 10.07
C GLN A 42 7.22 7.59 9.17
N MET A 43 7.35 8.00 7.91
CA MET A 43 6.38 7.69 6.87
C MET A 43 7.01 7.00 5.68
N LEU A 44 6.21 6.16 5.01
CA LEU A 44 6.54 5.60 3.72
C LEU A 44 6.17 6.59 2.61
N PHE A 45 7.11 6.91 1.73
CA PHE A 45 6.94 7.90 0.66
C PHE A 45 7.43 7.33 -0.69
N ARG A 46 6.54 7.27 -1.68
CA ARG A 46 6.80 6.65 -2.99
C ARG A 46 7.34 7.67 -3.99
N GLY A 47 8.54 8.19 -3.79
CA GLY A 47 9.18 9.12 -4.74
C GLY A 47 8.20 10.12 -5.36
N SER A 48 8.09 10.17 -6.67
CA SER A 48 7.15 11.06 -7.40
C SER A 48 5.66 10.71 -7.23
N ASN A 49 5.33 9.58 -6.59
CA ASN A 49 3.96 9.16 -6.31
C ASN A 49 3.49 9.52 -4.89
N ALA A 50 4.32 10.13 -4.06
CA ALA A 50 3.99 10.49 -2.68
C ALA A 50 3.35 9.33 -1.88
N VAL A 51 2.08 9.48 -1.47
CA VAL A 51 1.29 8.40 -0.86
C VAL A 51 0.38 7.70 -1.86
N GLY A 52 0.26 8.21 -3.10
CA GLY A 52 -0.61 7.69 -4.16
C GLY A 52 0.04 6.64 -5.06
N TYR A 53 -0.59 6.39 -6.20
CA TYR A 53 -0.19 5.38 -7.19
C TYR A 53 0.15 5.97 -8.58
N SER A 54 -0.05 7.28 -8.76
CA SER A 54 0.29 8.03 -9.97
C SER A 54 1.37 9.06 -9.70
N ASN A 55 2.03 9.54 -10.75
CA ASN A 55 2.98 10.63 -10.60
C ASN A 55 2.25 11.96 -10.37
N TYR A 56 2.76 12.76 -9.45
CA TYR A 56 2.27 14.11 -9.17
C TYR A 56 3.26 15.17 -9.67
N PRO A 57 2.77 16.38 -10.02
CA PRO A 57 3.63 17.53 -10.28
C PRO A 57 4.53 17.86 -9.09
N ASP A 58 5.71 18.40 -9.37
CA ASP A 58 6.73 18.66 -8.36
C ASP A 58 6.24 19.58 -7.23
N ASN A 59 5.42 20.60 -7.54
CA ASN A 59 4.86 21.49 -6.54
C ASN A 59 3.87 20.80 -5.58
N VAL A 60 3.18 19.73 -6.04
CA VAL A 60 2.31 18.92 -5.17
C VAL A 60 3.15 18.08 -4.20
N LEU A 61 4.24 17.48 -4.70
CA LEU A 61 5.17 16.72 -3.86
C LEU A 61 5.79 17.61 -2.77
N GLU A 62 6.29 18.78 -3.17
CA GLU A 62 6.90 19.75 -2.27
C GLU A 62 5.94 20.17 -1.16
N GLU A 63 4.72 20.53 -1.54
CA GLU A 63 3.71 21.00 -0.60
C GLU A 63 3.21 19.89 0.33
N PHE A 64 3.07 18.67 -0.17
CA PHE A 64 2.72 17.50 0.64
C PHE A 64 3.81 17.19 1.68
N ILE A 65 5.08 17.22 1.29
CA ILE A 65 6.22 17.00 2.19
C ILE A 65 6.27 18.08 3.28
N LYS A 66 6.13 19.36 2.91
CA LYS A 66 6.08 20.47 3.88
C LYS A 66 4.96 20.28 4.90
N GLU A 67 3.77 19.91 4.42
CA GLU A 67 2.61 19.73 5.29
C GLU A 67 2.76 18.49 6.19
N ALA A 68 3.28 17.37 5.68
CA ALA A 68 3.57 16.18 6.48
C ALA A 68 4.63 16.47 7.55
N ALA A 69 5.70 17.18 7.20
CA ALA A 69 6.75 17.63 8.14
C ALA A 69 6.20 18.54 9.22
N HIS A 70 5.35 19.52 8.84
CA HIS A 70 4.70 20.44 9.78
C HIS A 70 3.79 19.70 10.78
N ASN A 71 3.06 18.68 10.31
CA ASN A 71 2.15 17.89 11.15
C ASN A 71 2.83 16.79 11.96
N GLY A 72 4.15 16.62 11.85
CA GLY A 72 4.93 15.83 12.80
C GLY A 72 5.76 14.69 12.23
N ILE A 73 5.85 14.50 10.92
CA ILE A 73 6.78 13.53 10.32
C ILE A 73 8.22 14.02 10.47
N ASP A 74 9.10 13.13 10.91
CA ASP A 74 10.53 13.39 11.10
C ASP A 74 11.39 12.66 10.06
N VAL A 75 10.99 11.44 9.68
CA VAL A 75 11.73 10.57 8.74
C VAL A 75 10.84 10.22 7.56
N PHE A 76 11.31 10.52 6.35
CA PHE A 76 10.66 10.14 5.11
C PHE A 76 11.44 8.99 4.48
N ARG A 77 10.86 7.79 4.48
CA ARG A 77 11.38 6.61 3.78
C ARG A 77 10.99 6.72 2.32
N ILE A 78 11.91 7.23 1.51
CA ILE A 78 11.68 7.55 0.10
C ILE A 78 12.17 6.39 -0.76
N PHE A 79 11.28 5.77 -1.52
CA PHE A 79 11.62 4.70 -2.43
C PHE A 79 10.97 4.91 -3.80
N ASP A 80 11.53 4.25 -4.81
CA ASP A 80 10.90 4.09 -6.12
C ASP A 80 10.67 2.62 -6.43
N SER A 81 9.57 2.32 -7.14
CA SER A 81 9.15 0.95 -7.41
C SER A 81 10.06 0.17 -8.36
N LEU A 82 10.91 0.88 -9.09
CA LEU A 82 11.92 0.32 -10.00
C LEU A 82 13.36 0.62 -9.55
N ASN A 83 13.53 1.21 -8.35
CA ASN A 83 14.79 1.74 -7.86
C ASN A 83 15.40 2.82 -8.79
N TRP A 84 14.55 3.59 -9.45
CA TRP A 84 15.00 4.61 -10.39
C TRP A 84 15.26 5.95 -9.69
N ILE A 85 16.53 6.32 -9.54
CA ILE A 85 16.98 7.50 -8.79
C ILE A 85 16.26 8.81 -9.18
N PRO A 86 16.02 9.12 -10.48
CA PRO A 86 15.33 10.36 -10.85
C PRO A 86 13.94 10.54 -10.23
N GLN A 87 13.24 9.44 -9.88
CA GLN A 87 11.95 9.51 -9.18
C GLN A 87 12.09 9.89 -7.71
N MET A 88 13.25 9.66 -7.09
CA MET A 88 13.50 9.92 -5.67
C MET A 88 14.19 11.27 -5.41
N GLU A 89 14.97 11.76 -6.36
CA GLU A 89 15.85 12.91 -6.20
C GLU A 89 15.12 14.17 -5.68
N LYS A 90 14.00 14.55 -6.32
CA LYS A 90 13.23 15.73 -5.91
C LYS A 90 12.63 15.59 -4.51
N SER A 91 12.13 14.41 -4.19
CA SER A 91 11.57 14.14 -2.88
C SER A 91 12.62 14.18 -1.78
N ILE A 92 13.83 13.64 -2.03
CA ILE A 92 14.96 13.75 -1.11
C ILE A 92 15.33 15.22 -0.88
N GLN A 93 15.40 16.02 -1.96
CA GLN A 93 15.68 17.44 -1.86
C GLN A 93 14.61 18.18 -1.00
N TYR A 94 13.33 17.99 -1.29
CA TYR A 94 12.24 18.68 -0.58
C TYR A 94 12.17 18.29 0.91
N VAL A 95 12.47 17.04 1.24
CA VAL A 95 12.55 16.59 2.64
C VAL A 95 13.71 17.28 3.37
N ARG A 96 14.86 17.42 2.71
CA ARG A 96 16.02 18.18 3.25
C ARG A 96 15.68 19.65 3.45
N ASP A 97 15.03 20.27 2.47
CA ASP A 97 14.61 21.68 2.53
C ASP A 97 13.60 21.92 3.65
N ALA A 98 12.77 20.92 3.95
CA ALA A 98 11.86 20.92 5.11
C ALA A 98 12.58 20.67 6.45
N GLY A 99 13.91 20.47 6.47
CA GLY A 99 14.70 20.21 7.68
C GLY A 99 14.43 18.84 8.31
N LYS A 100 14.04 17.85 7.51
CA LYS A 100 13.68 16.50 7.94
C LYS A 100 14.68 15.45 7.44
N ILE A 101 14.55 14.23 7.94
CA ILE A 101 15.45 13.12 7.59
C ILE A 101 14.94 12.45 6.30
N ALA A 102 15.76 12.54 5.25
CA ALA A 102 15.54 11.82 4.00
C ALA A 102 16.22 10.45 4.07
N GLU A 103 15.45 9.38 4.17
CA GLU A 103 15.92 8.01 4.09
C GLU A 103 15.80 7.52 2.65
N GLY A 104 16.93 7.49 1.93
CA GLY A 104 17.01 6.96 0.57
C GLY A 104 16.92 5.44 0.60
N THR A 105 15.96 4.86 -0.12
CA THR A 105 15.60 3.46 0.05
C THR A 105 15.84 2.66 -1.21
N ILE A 106 16.52 1.54 -1.09
CA ILE A 106 16.77 0.56 -2.16
C ILE A 106 15.86 -0.64 -1.92
N CYS A 107 14.93 -0.88 -2.84
CA CYS A 107 14.10 -2.07 -2.80
C CYS A 107 14.93 -3.31 -3.15
N TYR A 108 14.93 -4.30 -2.25
CA TYR A 108 15.66 -5.55 -2.46
C TYR A 108 14.86 -6.51 -3.32
N THR A 109 15.53 -7.16 -4.27
CA THR A 109 14.96 -8.21 -5.11
C THR A 109 16.03 -9.22 -5.52
N GLY A 110 15.61 -10.41 -5.90
CA GLY A 110 16.50 -11.50 -6.31
C GLY A 110 17.22 -12.15 -5.14
N ASP A 111 18.37 -12.77 -5.45
CA ASP A 111 19.30 -13.37 -4.48
C ASP A 111 20.74 -12.98 -4.85
N ILE A 112 21.35 -12.12 -4.07
CA ILE A 112 22.72 -11.63 -4.32
C ILE A 112 23.79 -12.72 -4.21
N LEU A 113 23.47 -13.90 -3.68
CA LEU A 113 24.39 -15.03 -3.55
C LEU A 113 24.19 -16.06 -4.65
N ASP A 114 23.12 -15.98 -5.45
CA ASP A 114 22.93 -16.86 -6.59
C ASP A 114 23.80 -16.39 -7.78
N PRO A 115 24.81 -17.21 -8.19
CA PRO A 115 25.70 -16.83 -9.30
C PRO A 115 25.00 -16.72 -10.66
N ASN A 116 23.79 -17.27 -10.80
CA ASN A 116 22.99 -17.18 -12.02
C ASN A 116 22.16 -15.88 -12.09
N ARG A 117 22.00 -15.16 -10.98
CA ARG A 117 21.23 -13.91 -10.90
C ARG A 117 22.17 -12.72 -10.81
N THR A 118 22.66 -12.26 -11.95
CA THR A 118 23.70 -11.23 -12.04
C THR A 118 23.19 -9.80 -12.01
N LYS A 119 21.90 -9.57 -12.31
CA LYS A 119 21.33 -8.24 -12.45
C LYS A 119 21.36 -7.42 -11.15
N TYR A 120 20.87 -8.01 -10.05
CA TYR A 120 20.79 -7.38 -8.74
C TYR A 120 21.84 -7.98 -7.81
N ASN A 121 23.11 -7.84 -8.18
CA ASN A 121 24.25 -8.33 -7.39
C ASN A 121 24.67 -7.30 -6.33
N VAL A 122 25.66 -7.65 -5.50
CA VAL A 122 26.18 -6.76 -4.43
C VAL A 122 26.65 -5.41 -5.00
N GLN A 123 27.31 -5.42 -6.16
CA GLN A 123 27.83 -4.19 -6.79
C GLN A 123 26.68 -3.22 -7.15
N TYR A 124 25.56 -3.73 -7.65
CA TYR A 124 24.37 -2.93 -7.92
C TYR A 124 23.91 -2.16 -6.66
N TYR A 125 23.81 -2.84 -5.50
CA TYR A 125 23.39 -2.20 -4.25
C TYR A 125 24.40 -1.18 -3.75
N LYS A 126 25.70 -1.43 -3.95
CA LYS A 126 26.77 -0.46 -3.60
C LYS A 126 26.69 0.80 -4.45
N GLU A 127 26.46 0.67 -5.74
CA GLU A 127 26.31 1.80 -6.66
C GLU A 127 25.06 2.63 -6.31
N MET A 128 23.93 1.99 -6.10
CA MET A 128 22.70 2.65 -5.65
C MET A 128 22.89 3.41 -4.33
N ALA A 129 23.59 2.85 -3.36
CA ALA A 129 23.87 3.52 -2.09
C ALA A 129 24.70 4.79 -2.29
N LYS A 130 25.74 4.74 -3.15
CA LYS A 130 26.56 5.93 -3.50
C LYS A 130 25.75 7.00 -4.22
N GLU A 131 24.86 6.60 -5.14
CA GLU A 131 24.00 7.55 -5.85
C GLU A 131 23.03 8.23 -4.88
N LEU A 132 22.40 7.48 -3.98
CA LEU A 132 21.52 8.04 -2.95
C LEU A 132 22.26 9.00 -2.00
N GLU A 133 23.48 8.65 -1.59
CA GLU A 133 24.35 9.53 -0.81
C GLU A 133 24.68 10.81 -1.58
N ALA A 134 25.04 10.70 -2.86
CA ALA A 134 25.39 11.83 -3.71
C ALA A 134 24.24 12.83 -3.91
N ILE A 135 22.99 12.36 -4.02
CA ILE A 135 21.79 13.22 -4.09
C ILE A 135 21.32 13.72 -2.73
N GLY A 136 22.01 13.34 -1.64
CA GLY A 136 21.87 13.91 -0.32
C GLY A 136 20.94 13.15 0.64
N ALA A 137 20.76 11.86 0.49
CA ALA A 137 20.13 11.05 1.51
C ALA A 137 20.89 11.18 2.85
N HIS A 138 20.18 11.15 3.98
CA HIS A 138 20.76 11.19 5.32
C HIS A 138 21.04 9.79 5.86
N MET A 139 20.37 8.78 5.34
CA MET A 139 20.53 7.36 5.67
C MET A 139 20.05 6.51 4.50
N ILE A 140 20.55 5.29 4.42
CA ILE A 140 20.21 4.32 3.38
C ILE A 140 19.36 3.20 3.99
N ALA A 141 18.20 2.93 3.41
CA ALA A 141 17.40 1.77 3.77
C ALA A 141 17.51 0.67 2.71
N ILE A 142 17.61 -0.58 3.15
CA ILE A 142 17.34 -1.75 2.35
C ILE A 142 15.92 -2.21 2.67
N LYS A 143 15.05 -2.19 1.67
CA LYS A 143 13.64 -2.55 1.80
C LYS A 143 13.37 -3.89 1.12
N ASP A 144 13.30 -4.92 1.94
CA ASP A 144 12.95 -6.28 1.53
C ASP A 144 11.46 -6.56 1.82
N MET A 145 10.59 -6.19 0.90
CA MET A 145 9.13 -6.23 1.05
C MET A 145 8.51 -7.62 0.85
N ALA A 146 9.29 -8.62 0.47
CA ALA A 146 8.83 -9.99 0.30
C ALA A 146 9.50 -10.98 1.28
N GLY A 147 10.53 -10.56 2.00
CA GLY A 147 11.32 -11.46 2.86
C GLY A 147 12.29 -12.34 2.07
N LEU A 148 12.84 -11.81 0.97
CA LEU A 148 13.78 -12.53 0.08
C LEU A 148 15.21 -12.54 0.61
N LEU A 149 15.56 -11.57 1.45
CA LEU A 149 16.92 -11.43 1.97
C LEU A 149 17.26 -12.55 2.95
N LYS A 150 17.97 -13.56 2.47
CA LYS A 150 18.40 -14.70 3.25
C LYS A 150 19.48 -14.29 4.26
N PRO A 151 19.66 -15.01 5.39
CA PRO A 151 20.60 -14.59 6.44
C PRO A 151 22.04 -14.36 5.98
N GLN A 152 22.58 -15.24 5.13
CA GLN A 152 23.95 -15.09 4.59
C GLN A 152 24.04 -13.90 3.61
N ALA A 153 23.00 -13.69 2.83
CA ALA A 153 22.89 -12.52 1.94
C ALA A 153 22.83 -11.22 2.75
N ALA A 154 22.07 -11.19 3.85
CA ALA A 154 21.99 -10.05 4.75
C ALA A 154 23.35 -9.70 5.34
N PHE A 155 24.09 -10.70 5.86
CA PHE A 155 25.43 -10.48 6.36
C PHE A 155 26.34 -9.87 5.29
N ARG A 156 26.36 -10.47 4.10
CA ARG A 156 27.19 -10.01 2.98
C ARG A 156 26.83 -8.59 2.54
N LEU A 157 25.54 -8.35 2.29
CA LEU A 157 25.07 -7.07 1.79
C LEU A 157 25.36 -5.92 2.77
N ILE A 158 25.02 -6.12 4.05
CA ILE A 158 25.22 -5.08 5.07
C ILE A 158 26.71 -4.81 5.28
N SER A 159 27.58 -5.85 5.33
CA SER A 159 29.03 -5.66 5.43
C SER A 159 29.56 -4.81 4.28
N GLU A 160 29.19 -5.13 3.05
CA GLU A 160 29.62 -4.38 1.86
C GLU A 160 29.09 -2.94 1.82
N LEU A 161 27.86 -2.71 2.27
CA LEU A 161 27.30 -1.35 2.36
C LEU A 161 28.01 -0.52 3.42
N LYS A 162 28.34 -1.10 4.59
CA LYS A 162 29.11 -0.43 5.65
C LYS A 162 30.54 -0.07 5.23
N GLU A 163 31.10 -0.79 4.25
CA GLU A 163 32.39 -0.45 3.63
C GLU A 163 32.24 0.59 2.51
N THR A 164 31.02 0.82 2.02
CA THR A 164 30.74 1.65 0.84
C THR A 164 30.39 3.09 1.20
N THR A 165 29.67 3.31 2.31
CA THR A 165 29.16 4.61 2.76
C THR A 165 29.28 4.74 4.29
N ASP A 166 29.48 5.98 4.75
CA ASP A 166 29.46 6.32 6.18
C ASP A 166 28.02 6.58 6.68
N LEU A 167 27.02 6.62 5.80
CA LEU A 167 25.64 6.82 6.18
C LEU A 167 25.09 5.64 7.02
N PRO A 168 24.18 5.91 7.97
CA PRO A 168 23.48 4.85 8.68
C PRO A 168 22.73 3.93 7.72
N ILE A 169 22.82 2.63 7.95
CA ILE A 169 22.12 1.59 7.19
C ILE A 169 20.92 1.09 8.00
N HIS A 170 19.75 1.17 7.40
CA HIS A 170 18.48 0.71 7.94
C HIS A 170 17.98 -0.52 7.16
N LEU A 171 17.68 -1.62 7.86
CA LEU A 171 17.14 -2.83 7.23
C LEU A 171 15.69 -3.03 7.58
N HIS A 172 14.85 -3.06 6.55
CA HIS A 172 13.45 -3.47 6.59
C HIS A 172 13.27 -4.80 5.88
N THR A 173 12.72 -5.80 6.54
CA THR A 173 12.40 -7.10 5.94
C THR A 173 11.08 -7.63 6.45
N HIS A 174 10.41 -8.46 5.65
CA HIS A 174 9.21 -9.19 6.02
C HIS A 174 9.57 -10.62 6.46
N ASP A 175 8.73 -11.23 7.29
CA ASP A 175 8.98 -12.56 7.86
C ASP A 175 8.21 -13.67 7.13
N THR A 176 7.95 -13.48 5.83
CA THR A 176 7.13 -14.38 5.02
C THR A 176 7.66 -15.81 5.01
N ALA A 177 8.99 -15.99 4.87
CA ALA A 177 9.64 -17.29 4.90
C ALA A 177 9.96 -17.80 6.32
N GLY A 178 9.67 -17.01 7.37
CA GLY A 178 10.00 -17.36 8.76
C GLY A 178 11.48 -17.25 9.13
N ASN A 179 12.29 -16.63 8.29
CA ASN A 179 13.73 -16.44 8.49
C ASN A 179 14.11 -15.07 9.07
N GLY A 180 13.11 -14.20 9.30
CA GLY A 180 13.34 -12.79 9.60
C GLY A 180 14.24 -12.54 10.81
N ILE A 181 14.06 -13.26 11.92
CA ILE A 181 14.91 -13.10 13.10
C ILE A 181 16.37 -13.49 12.81
N ILE A 182 16.59 -14.55 12.04
CA ILE A 182 17.94 -15.02 11.68
C ILE A 182 18.58 -14.00 10.72
N THR A 183 17.82 -13.49 9.76
CA THR A 183 18.23 -12.44 8.81
C THR A 183 18.64 -11.16 9.55
N LEU A 184 17.79 -10.65 10.46
CA LEU A 184 18.10 -9.46 11.26
C LEU A 184 19.32 -9.69 12.18
N SER A 185 19.45 -10.88 12.79
CA SER A 185 20.61 -11.21 13.61
C SER A 185 21.90 -11.23 12.79
N ALA A 186 21.87 -11.73 11.56
CA ALA A 186 23.00 -11.70 10.64
C ALA A 186 23.37 -10.27 10.22
N ALA A 187 22.37 -9.44 9.93
CA ALA A 187 22.58 -8.03 9.62
C ALA A 187 23.18 -7.24 10.80
N VAL A 188 22.73 -7.52 12.04
CA VAL A 188 23.29 -6.91 13.25
C VAL A 188 24.77 -7.27 13.42
N LYS A 189 25.15 -8.54 13.17
CA LYS A 189 26.56 -8.97 13.18
C LYS A 189 27.40 -8.27 12.11
N ALA A 190 26.78 -7.95 10.96
CA ALA A 190 27.45 -7.23 9.87
C ALA A 190 27.53 -5.71 10.11
N GLY A 191 26.90 -5.17 11.15
CA GLY A 191 27.02 -3.76 11.52
C GLY A 191 25.85 -2.86 11.12
N VAL A 192 24.67 -3.40 10.76
CA VAL A 192 23.46 -2.59 10.50
C VAL A 192 23.16 -1.66 11.68
N ASP A 193 22.74 -0.44 11.39
CA ASP A 193 22.50 0.59 12.42
C ASP A 193 21.07 0.53 12.97
N ILE A 194 20.08 0.27 12.11
CA ILE A 194 18.65 0.25 12.45
C ILE A 194 18.00 -0.98 11.78
N VAL A 195 17.06 -1.60 12.47
CA VAL A 195 16.25 -2.70 11.93
C VAL A 195 14.78 -2.50 12.27
N ASP A 196 13.90 -2.83 11.33
CA ASP A 196 12.47 -2.79 11.53
C ASP A 196 11.94 -4.07 12.17
N VAL A 197 11.07 -3.91 13.15
CA VAL A 197 10.40 -4.98 13.88
C VAL A 197 8.95 -4.60 14.19
N ALA A 198 8.12 -5.59 14.48
CA ALA A 198 6.73 -5.40 14.92
C ALA A 198 6.53 -5.90 16.35
N THR A 199 5.43 -5.46 17.01
CA THR A 199 4.99 -6.10 18.25
C THR A 199 4.67 -7.58 17.98
N SER A 200 4.88 -8.46 18.95
CA SER A 200 4.73 -9.91 18.72
C SER A 200 3.33 -10.30 18.23
N ALA A 201 2.29 -9.64 18.74
CA ALA A 201 0.91 -9.88 18.31
C ALA A 201 0.64 -9.53 16.83
N MET A 202 1.46 -8.65 16.23
CA MET A 202 1.33 -8.17 14.85
C MET A 202 2.52 -8.57 13.97
N SER A 203 3.40 -9.45 14.45
CA SER A 203 4.61 -9.89 13.74
C SER A 203 4.37 -11.19 12.95
N GLY A 204 5.34 -11.51 12.08
CA GLY A 204 5.35 -12.77 11.32
C GLY A 204 4.57 -12.72 10.01
N ALA A 205 4.63 -13.77 9.24
CA ALA A 205 4.02 -13.88 7.91
C ALA A 205 4.38 -12.67 7.02
N THR A 206 3.39 -11.96 6.49
CA THR A 206 3.61 -10.75 5.66
C THR A 206 3.96 -9.49 6.45
N SER A 207 4.12 -9.57 7.76
CA SER A 207 4.60 -8.49 8.63
C SER A 207 6.11 -8.63 8.92
N GLN A 208 6.64 -7.76 9.79
CA GLN A 208 8.04 -7.77 10.21
C GLN A 208 8.28 -8.81 11.31
N PRO A 209 9.55 -9.17 11.57
CA PRO A 209 9.93 -10.01 12.71
C PRO A 209 9.55 -9.39 14.07
N SER A 210 9.34 -10.24 15.07
CA SER A 210 8.97 -9.81 16.42
C SER A 210 10.11 -9.09 17.14
N ILE A 211 9.82 -7.91 17.72
CA ILE A 211 10.76 -7.15 18.57
C ILE A 211 11.24 -7.97 19.76
N SER A 212 10.36 -8.73 20.41
CA SER A 212 10.71 -9.54 21.57
C SER A 212 11.63 -10.70 21.19
N SER A 213 11.36 -11.35 20.06
CA SER A 213 12.19 -12.45 19.55
C SER A 213 13.58 -11.96 19.17
N LEU A 214 13.67 -10.80 18.49
CA LEU A 214 14.96 -10.21 18.15
C LEU A 214 15.75 -9.81 19.40
N TYR A 215 15.10 -9.21 20.40
CA TYR A 215 15.76 -8.87 21.65
C TYR A 215 16.44 -10.10 22.30
N TYR A 216 15.68 -11.20 22.46
CA TYR A 216 16.23 -12.42 23.07
C TYR A 216 17.27 -13.12 22.19
N ALA A 217 17.16 -13.03 20.87
CA ALA A 217 18.18 -13.55 19.96
C ALA A 217 19.52 -12.79 20.06
N LEU A 218 19.49 -11.51 20.44
CA LEU A 218 20.68 -10.67 20.58
C LEU A 218 21.11 -10.43 22.04
N GLN A 219 20.33 -10.94 23.00
CA GLN A 219 20.62 -10.75 24.43
C GLN A 219 22.00 -11.28 24.79
N TYR A 220 22.71 -10.55 25.63
CA TYR A 220 24.09 -10.80 26.07
C TYR A 220 25.16 -10.63 24.97
N GLY A 221 24.79 -10.19 23.77
CA GLY A 221 25.75 -9.80 22.74
C GLY A 221 26.12 -8.30 22.85
N ASP A 222 27.16 -7.92 22.11
CA ASP A 222 27.68 -6.54 22.11
C ASP A 222 26.68 -5.50 21.58
N ARG A 223 25.71 -5.95 20.80
CA ARG A 223 24.69 -5.12 20.13
C ARG A 223 23.25 -5.46 20.57
N THR A 224 23.08 -5.81 21.85
CA THR A 224 21.74 -6.02 22.42
C THR A 224 20.90 -4.75 22.33
N PRO A 225 19.69 -4.78 21.75
CA PRO A 225 18.83 -3.60 21.65
C PRO A 225 18.47 -2.99 23.03
N LYS A 226 18.55 -1.67 23.15
CA LYS A 226 18.22 -0.95 24.40
C LYS A 226 16.71 -0.68 24.46
N VAL A 227 15.90 -1.72 24.61
CA VAL A 227 14.44 -1.58 24.72
C VAL A 227 13.93 -2.00 26.09
N ASN A 228 12.93 -1.29 26.60
CA ASN A 228 12.27 -1.65 27.85
C ASN A 228 11.25 -2.77 27.59
N LEU A 229 11.62 -4.01 27.88
CA LEU A 229 10.77 -5.17 27.64
C LEU A 229 9.43 -5.14 28.41
N LYS A 230 9.35 -4.47 29.57
CA LYS A 230 8.09 -4.32 30.29
C LYS A 230 7.09 -3.50 29.45
N ASN A 231 7.55 -2.41 28.86
CA ASN A 231 6.73 -1.55 27.99
C ASN A 231 6.36 -2.30 26.68
N VAL A 232 7.31 -3.05 26.11
CA VAL A 232 7.04 -3.88 24.92
C VAL A 232 5.94 -4.90 25.20
N ARG A 233 5.99 -5.59 26.35
CA ARG A 233 4.92 -6.55 26.75
C ARG A 233 3.57 -5.87 26.92
N GLN A 234 3.51 -4.69 27.53
CA GLN A 234 2.25 -3.95 27.66
C GLN A 234 1.64 -3.59 26.30
N LEU A 235 2.47 -3.13 25.35
CA LEU A 235 2.03 -2.89 23.97
C LEU A 235 1.55 -4.19 23.31
N ASN A 236 2.28 -5.29 23.52
CA ASN A 236 1.90 -6.58 22.95
C ASN A 236 0.55 -7.06 23.45
N HIS A 237 0.29 -7.01 24.79
CA HIS A 237 -1.00 -7.37 25.35
C HIS A 237 -2.14 -6.52 24.76
N TYR A 238 -1.95 -5.20 24.63
CA TYR A 238 -2.94 -4.34 23.98
C TYR A 238 -3.27 -4.83 22.56
N TRP A 239 -2.24 -5.13 21.77
CA TRP A 239 -2.45 -5.60 20.39
C TRP A 239 -2.99 -7.03 20.31
N GLU A 240 -2.69 -7.90 21.28
CA GLU A 240 -3.33 -9.21 21.42
C GLU A 240 -4.85 -9.07 21.66
N ASP A 241 -5.26 -8.13 22.50
CA ASP A 241 -6.67 -7.85 22.77
C ASP A 241 -7.40 -7.23 21.57
N VAL A 242 -6.71 -6.40 20.78
CA VAL A 242 -7.29 -5.66 19.64
C VAL A 242 -7.33 -6.50 18.36
N ARG A 243 -6.31 -7.32 18.10
CA ARG A 243 -6.15 -8.07 16.84
C ARG A 243 -7.39 -8.89 16.44
N PRO A 244 -8.13 -9.56 17.33
CA PRO A 244 -9.32 -10.34 16.95
C PRO A 244 -10.39 -9.52 16.21
N TYR A 245 -10.50 -8.22 16.48
CA TYR A 245 -11.47 -7.34 15.78
C TYR A 245 -11.08 -7.10 14.31
N TYR A 246 -9.82 -7.32 13.95
CA TYR A 246 -9.32 -7.20 12.58
C TYR A 246 -9.26 -8.54 11.83
N ALA A 247 -9.69 -9.65 12.45
CA ALA A 247 -9.56 -11.00 11.88
C ALA A 247 -10.20 -11.15 10.49
N SER A 248 -11.31 -10.44 10.21
CA SER A 248 -11.97 -10.46 8.91
C SER A 248 -11.16 -9.80 7.78
N PHE A 249 -10.13 -9.03 8.11
CA PHE A 249 -9.22 -8.38 7.17
C PHE A 249 -7.90 -9.15 6.99
N GLU A 250 -7.68 -10.22 7.76
CA GLU A 250 -6.47 -11.04 7.63
C GLU A 250 -6.54 -11.92 6.38
N ASN A 251 -5.38 -12.12 5.74
CA ASN A 251 -5.28 -12.94 4.54
C ASN A 251 -5.27 -14.46 4.79
N GLY A 252 -5.33 -14.88 6.06
CA GLY A 252 -5.34 -16.30 6.46
C GLY A 252 -3.98 -17.01 6.38
N ILE A 253 -2.88 -16.30 6.15
CA ILE A 253 -1.53 -16.89 6.22
C ILE A 253 -1.18 -17.13 7.70
N VAL A 254 -1.08 -18.40 8.08
CA VAL A 254 -0.85 -18.82 9.48
C VAL A 254 0.52 -19.43 9.72
N ALA A 255 1.30 -19.64 8.68
CA ALA A 255 2.64 -20.26 8.75
C ALA A 255 3.61 -19.64 7.76
N ALA A 256 4.90 -19.87 8.00
CA ALA A 256 5.97 -19.46 7.07
C ALA A 256 5.77 -20.12 5.70
N GLN A 257 5.97 -19.34 4.63
CA GLN A 257 5.81 -19.76 3.23
C GLN A 257 7.12 -19.55 2.48
N THR A 258 7.92 -20.61 2.36
CA THR A 258 9.21 -20.55 1.66
C THR A 258 9.08 -20.46 0.14
N GLU A 259 7.89 -20.75 -0.42
CA GLU A 259 7.58 -20.53 -1.85
C GLU A 259 7.76 -19.06 -2.28
N VAL A 260 7.82 -18.13 -1.33
CA VAL A 260 8.16 -16.72 -1.61
C VAL A 260 9.51 -16.57 -2.30
N TYR A 261 10.44 -17.49 -2.08
CA TYR A 261 11.74 -17.49 -2.78
C TYR A 261 11.63 -17.86 -4.25
N ASP A 262 10.53 -18.50 -4.68
CA ASP A 262 10.26 -18.86 -6.06
C ASP A 262 9.48 -17.75 -6.77
N HIS A 263 8.31 -17.38 -6.26
CA HIS A 263 7.45 -16.38 -6.90
C HIS A 263 7.83 -14.92 -6.58
N GLU A 264 8.60 -14.67 -5.53
CA GLU A 264 9.09 -13.34 -5.08
C GLU A 264 8.00 -12.26 -4.90
N MET A 265 6.77 -12.67 -4.65
CA MET A 265 5.63 -11.76 -4.53
C MET A 265 5.64 -11.06 -3.17
N PRO A 266 5.60 -9.71 -3.12
CA PRO A 266 5.46 -8.97 -1.87
C PRO A 266 4.18 -9.31 -1.13
N GLY A 267 4.20 -9.30 0.22
CA GLY A 267 3.08 -9.71 1.05
C GLY A 267 1.78 -8.95 0.77
N GLY A 268 1.85 -7.63 0.58
CA GLY A 268 0.67 -6.82 0.21
C GLY A 268 0.11 -7.20 -1.16
N GLN A 269 0.97 -7.48 -2.14
CA GLN A 269 0.53 -7.94 -3.46
C GLN A 269 -0.06 -9.35 -3.39
N TYR A 270 0.53 -10.25 -2.61
CA TYR A 270 0.02 -11.60 -2.40
C TYR A 270 -1.45 -11.58 -1.94
N SER A 271 -1.74 -10.81 -0.89
CA SER A 271 -3.09 -10.69 -0.35
C SER A 271 -4.08 -10.09 -1.35
N ASN A 272 -3.68 -9.00 -2.02
CA ASN A 272 -4.54 -8.30 -2.98
C ASN A 272 -4.82 -9.17 -4.22
N LEU A 273 -3.79 -9.79 -4.80
CA LEU A 273 -3.93 -10.61 -6.00
C LEU A 273 -4.76 -11.87 -5.74
N GLN A 274 -4.63 -12.48 -4.55
CA GLN A 274 -5.44 -13.63 -4.16
C GLN A 274 -6.93 -13.27 -4.08
N GLN A 275 -7.25 -12.09 -3.52
CA GLN A 275 -8.64 -11.61 -3.47
C GLN A 275 -9.17 -11.29 -4.87
N GLN A 276 -8.36 -10.67 -5.72
CA GLN A 276 -8.72 -10.39 -7.12
C GLN A 276 -8.98 -11.69 -7.89
N ALA A 277 -8.11 -12.69 -7.74
CA ALA A 277 -8.29 -14.00 -8.36
C ALA A 277 -9.61 -14.66 -7.93
N LYS A 278 -9.94 -14.64 -6.65
CA LYS A 278 -11.22 -15.14 -6.12
C LYS A 278 -12.41 -14.37 -6.71
N ALA A 279 -12.30 -13.04 -6.80
CA ALA A 279 -13.38 -12.18 -7.32
C ALA A 279 -13.70 -12.44 -8.80
N VAL A 280 -12.71 -12.85 -9.60
CA VAL A 280 -12.90 -13.21 -11.02
C VAL A 280 -13.10 -14.71 -11.25
N GLY A 281 -13.27 -15.51 -10.18
CA GLY A 281 -13.54 -16.95 -10.27
C GLY A 281 -12.32 -17.82 -10.54
N LEU A 282 -11.12 -17.32 -10.32
CA LEU A 282 -9.84 -18.03 -10.50
C LEU A 282 -9.20 -18.44 -9.17
N GLY A 283 -9.96 -18.49 -8.07
CA GLY A 283 -9.43 -18.84 -6.76
C GLY A 283 -8.77 -20.22 -6.71
N ASP A 284 -9.32 -21.19 -7.45
CA ASP A 284 -8.79 -22.57 -7.52
C ASP A 284 -7.51 -22.68 -8.38
N LYS A 285 -7.16 -21.63 -9.13
CA LYS A 285 -5.94 -21.55 -9.95
C LYS A 285 -4.82 -20.73 -9.27
N TRP A 286 -4.85 -20.61 -7.95
CA TRP A 286 -3.91 -19.73 -7.24
C TRP A 286 -2.44 -20.14 -7.46
N ASP A 287 -2.14 -21.44 -7.50
CA ASP A 287 -0.77 -21.91 -7.75
C ASP A 287 -0.32 -21.55 -9.18
N GLU A 288 -1.19 -21.75 -10.18
CA GLU A 288 -0.93 -21.35 -11.57
C GLU A 288 -0.66 -19.81 -11.67
N ILE A 289 -1.38 -19.01 -10.88
CA ILE A 289 -1.18 -17.55 -10.86
C ILE A 289 0.18 -17.19 -10.21
N LYS A 290 0.63 -17.89 -9.16
CA LYS A 290 1.96 -17.68 -8.56
C LYS A 290 3.07 -18.00 -9.57
N ASP A 291 2.99 -19.12 -10.26
CA ASP A 291 3.95 -19.52 -11.29
C ASP A 291 3.96 -18.52 -12.46
N MET A 292 2.78 -18.08 -12.88
CA MET A 292 2.66 -17.07 -13.93
C MET A 292 3.22 -15.72 -13.49
N TYR A 293 3.08 -15.33 -12.21
CA TYR A 293 3.67 -14.10 -11.67
C TYR A 293 5.20 -14.11 -11.79
N GLN A 294 5.84 -15.22 -11.48
CA GLN A 294 7.28 -15.41 -11.68
C GLN A 294 7.65 -15.30 -13.17
N SER A 295 6.93 -16.02 -14.04
CA SER A 295 7.17 -16.01 -15.50
C SER A 295 7.02 -14.60 -16.09
N VAL A 296 5.98 -13.88 -15.69
CA VAL A 296 5.74 -12.48 -16.11
C VAL A 296 6.87 -11.56 -15.64
N ASN A 297 7.34 -11.71 -14.39
CA ASN A 297 8.46 -10.92 -13.91
C ASN A 297 9.73 -11.10 -14.76
N LEU A 298 10.04 -12.34 -15.11
CA LEU A 298 11.18 -12.65 -15.99
C LEU A 298 10.97 -12.10 -17.41
N MET A 299 9.76 -12.25 -17.96
CA MET A 299 9.37 -11.71 -19.26
C MET A 299 9.47 -10.17 -19.28
N PHE A 300 9.21 -9.48 -18.16
CA PHE A 300 9.36 -8.03 -18.02
C PHE A 300 10.82 -7.59 -17.82
N GLY A 301 11.75 -8.54 -17.84
CA GLY A 301 13.18 -8.31 -17.69
C GLY A 301 13.68 -8.38 -16.25
N ASP A 302 13.02 -9.13 -15.39
CA ASP A 302 13.33 -9.29 -13.95
C ASP A 302 13.38 -7.92 -13.26
N ILE A 303 12.22 -7.36 -12.99
CA ILE A 303 12.07 -6.03 -12.39
C ILE A 303 11.95 -6.11 -10.86
N VAL A 304 12.22 -4.99 -10.21
CA VAL A 304 11.91 -4.81 -8.77
C VAL A 304 10.39 -4.86 -8.58
N LYS A 305 9.93 -5.62 -7.57
CA LYS A 305 8.51 -5.86 -7.29
C LYS A 305 8.10 -5.20 -5.97
N VAL A 306 7.66 -3.95 -6.06
CA VAL A 306 7.06 -3.20 -4.95
C VAL A 306 5.95 -2.33 -5.52
N THR A 307 4.91 -2.00 -4.76
CA THR A 307 3.80 -1.18 -5.25
C THR A 307 4.31 0.17 -5.83
N PRO A 308 3.98 0.52 -7.10
CA PRO A 308 2.98 -0.12 -7.98
C PRO A 308 3.50 -1.20 -8.94
N SER A 309 4.81 -1.40 -9.15
CA SER A 309 5.35 -2.38 -10.12
C SER A 309 4.89 -3.82 -9.85
N SER A 310 4.82 -4.23 -8.58
CA SER A 310 4.29 -5.55 -8.19
C SER A 310 2.85 -5.78 -8.63
N LYS A 311 2.02 -4.72 -8.65
CA LYS A 311 0.65 -4.78 -9.15
C LYS A 311 0.63 -5.01 -10.66
N VAL A 312 1.50 -4.36 -11.42
CA VAL A 312 1.61 -4.53 -12.88
C VAL A 312 1.92 -5.97 -13.24
N VAL A 313 2.89 -6.59 -12.55
CA VAL A 313 3.22 -8.02 -12.72
C VAL A 313 2.01 -8.89 -12.40
N GLY A 314 1.30 -8.60 -11.32
CA GLY A 314 0.09 -9.33 -10.91
C GLY A 314 -1.06 -9.20 -11.90
N ASP A 315 -1.31 -7.99 -12.39
CA ASP A 315 -2.38 -7.73 -13.39
C ASP A 315 -2.10 -8.51 -14.69
N MET A 316 -0.84 -8.54 -15.15
CA MET A 316 -0.46 -9.31 -16.32
C MET A 316 -0.54 -10.82 -16.09
N ALA A 317 -0.10 -11.31 -14.93
CA ALA A 317 -0.21 -12.72 -14.59
C ALA A 317 -1.67 -13.19 -14.56
N LEU A 318 -2.54 -12.41 -13.91
CA LEU A 318 -3.97 -12.69 -13.86
C LEU A 318 -4.61 -12.66 -15.27
N PHE A 319 -4.24 -11.68 -16.09
CA PHE A 319 -4.68 -11.57 -17.49
C PHE A 319 -4.28 -12.81 -18.31
N MET A 320 -3.03 -13.26 -18.18
CA MET A 320 -2.53 -14.42 -18.91
C MET A 320 -3.23 -15.71 -18.47
N VAL A 321 -3.38 -15.96 -17.17
CA VAL A 321 -4.09 -17.15 -16.65
C VAL A 321 -5.57 -17.12 -17.03
N GLN A 322 -6.23 -15.96 -16.94
CA GLN A 322 -7.64 -15.83 -17.30
C GLN A 322 -7.92 -16.15 -18.79
N ASN A 323 -6.97 -15.80 -19.67
CA ASN A 323 -7.09 -15.99 -21.10
C ASN A 323 -6.35 -17.25 -21.62
N ASN A 324 -5.80 -18.09 -20.72
CA ASN A 324 -4.99 -19.27 -21.02
C ASN A 324 -3.85 -18.96 -22.00
N LEU A 325 -3.11 -17.87 -21.75
CA LEU A 325 -2.00 -17.41 -22.58
C LEU A 325 -0.67 -17.89 -21.99
N THR A 326 0.24 -18.29 -22.86
CA THR A 326 1.64 -18.55 -22.57
C THR A 326 2.51 -17.35 -22.95
N GLU A 327 3.77 -17.33 -22.51
CA GLU A 327 4.74 -16.32 -22.96
C GLU A 327 4.88 -16.32 -24.48
N GLN A 328 4.89 -17.49 -25.12
CA GLN A 328 4.97 -17.62 -26.57
C GLN A 328 3.77 -16.95 -27.27
N ASP A 329 2.55 -17.11 -26.72
CA ASP A 329 1.35 -16.44 -27.27
C ASP A 329 1.48 -14.91 -27.24
N ILE A 330 2.14 -14.34 -26.21
CA ILE A 330 2.38 -12.90 -26.13
C ILE A 330 3.31 -12.46 -27.26
N TYR A 331 4.37 -13.22 -27.57
CA TYR A 331 5.29 -12.87 -28.66
C TYR A 331 4.75 -13.13 -30.06
N ASP A 332 3.86 -14.12 -30.23
CA ASP A 332 3.35 -14.54 -31.55
C ASP A 332 2.14 -13.73 -32.02
N ARG A 333 1.24 -13.40 -31.07
CA ARG A 333 -0.03 -12.72 -31.37
C ARG A 333 -0.37 -11.56 -30.42
N GLY A 334 0.63 -11.09 -29.68
CA GLY A 334 0.42 -10.04 -28.65
C GLY A 334 -0.14 -8.74 -29.19
N GLU A 335 0.12 -8.41 -30.47
CA GLU A 335 -0.46 -7.24 -31.12
C GLU A 335 -1.99 -7.30 -31.27
N GLU A 336 -2.60 -8.49 -31.15
CA GLU A 336 -4.05 -8.70 -31.21
C GLU A 336 -4.72 -8.63 -29.85
N LEU A 337 -3.94 -8.59 -28.76
CA LEU A 337 -4.42 -8.66 -27.38
C LEU A 337 -4.70 -7.25 -26.83
N SER A 338 -5.70 -7.18 -25.94
CA SER A 338 -5.99 -5.96 -25.16
C SER A 338 -5.42 -6.12 -23.75
N TYR A 339 -4.28 -5.51 -23.52
CA TYR A 339 -3.59 -5.57 -22.22
C TYR A 339 -4.27 -4.72 -21.15
N PRO A 340 -4.08 -5.04 -19.86
CA PRO A 340 -4.47 -4.16 -18.77
C PRO A 340 -3.80 -2.78 -18.88
N ASP A 341 -4.54 -1.72 -18.54
CA ASP A 341 -4.03 -0.34 -18.62
C ASP A 341 -2.75 -0.15 -17.78
N SER A 342 -2.67 -0.81 -16.61
CA SER A 342 -1.48 -0.77 -15.76
C SER A 342 -0.23 -1.32 -16.45
N VAL A 343 -0.38 -2.34 -17.30
CA VAL A 343 0.71 -2.93 -18.07
C VAL A 343 1.13 -2.00 -19.21
N ILE A 344 0.16 -1.40 -19.90
CA ILE A 344 0.43 -0.42 -20.96
C ILE A 344 1.17 0.79 -20.39
N SER A 345 0.65 1.40 -19.31
CA SER A 345 1.28 2.53 -18.62
C SER A 345 2.70 2.23 -18.12
N PHE A 346 2.94 1.00 -17.64
CA PHE A 346 4.27 0.56 -17.24
C PHE A 346 5.25 0.58 -18.43
N PHE A 347 4.87 -0.03 -19.56
CA PHE A 347 5.72 -0.06 -20.74
C PHE A 347 5.83 1.30 -21.46
N GLN A 348 4.90 2.22 -21.21
CA GLN A 348 5.04 3.62 -21.63
C GLN A 348 6.08 4.39 -20.80
N GLY A 349 6.54 3.84 -19.67
CA GLY A 349 7.50 4.49 -18.78
C GLY A 349 6.88 5.42 -17.73
N GLU A 350 5.58 5.36 -17.52
CA GLU A 350 4.89 6.19 -16.51
C GLU A 350 5.33 5.89 -15.08
N LEU A 351 5.78 4.65 -14.80
CA LEU A 351 6.37 4.28 -13.52
C LEU A 351 7.89 4.54 -13.43
N GLY A 352 8.50 5.05 -14.50
CA GLY A 352 9.95 5.21 -14.60
C GLY A 352 10.61 4.13 -15.46
N GLN A 353 11.92 3.98 -15.31
CA GLN A 353 12.73 3.07 -16.12
C GLN A 353 13.26 1.91 -15.28
N PRO A 354 13.01 0.65 -15.64
CA PRO A 354 13.60 -0.48 -14.96
C PRO A 354 15.11 -0.56 -15.22
N VAL A 355 15.83 -1.16 -14.30
CA VAL A 355 17.26 -1.44 -14.46
C VAL A 355 17.48 -2.26 -15.73
N GLY A 356 18.37 -1.78 -16.60
CA GLY A 356 18.66 -2.42 -17.90
C GLY A 356 17.65 -2.10 -19.00
N GLY A 357 16.65 -1.24 -18.75
CA GLY A 357 15.60 -0.88 -19.71
C GLY A 357 14.49 -1.92 -19.85
N PHE A 358 13.51 -1.61 -20.67
CA PHE A 358 12.43 -2.54 -21.03
C PHE A 358 12.91 -3.55 -22.11
N PRO A 359 12.40 -4.82 -22.09
CA PRO A 359 12.61 -5.74 -23.20
C PRO A 359 11.99 -5.17 -24.49
N GLU A 360 12.83 -4.74 -25.44
CA GLU A 360 12.41 -3.95 -26.62
C GLU A 360 11.26 -4.59 -27.41
N LYS A 361 11.39 -5.88 -27.74
CA LYS A 361 10.35 -6.60 -28.52
C LYS A 361 9.01 -6.62 -27.77
N LEU A 362 9.03 -6.89 -26.46
CA LEU A 362 7.83 -6.92 -25.66
C LEU A 362 7.21 -5.51 -25.53
N GLN A 363 8.03 -4.50 -25.31
CA GLN A 363 7.57 -3.11 -25.26
C GLN A 363 6.88 -2.69 -26.56
N GLN A 364 7.44 -3.02 -27.71
CA GLN A 364 6.83 -2.74 -29.02
C GLN A 364 5.47 -3.41 -29.17
N ILE A 365 5.38 -4.70 -28.81
CA ILE A 365 4.13 -5.48 -28.85
C ILE A 365 3.05 -4.83 -27.97
N ILE A 366 3.37 -4.53 -26.72
CA ILE A 366 2.37 -4.01 -25.74
C ILE A 366 1.94 -2.59 -26.09
N LEU A 367 2.85 -1.76 -26.57
CA LEU A 367 2.56 -0.36 -26.86
C LEU A 367 1.78 -0.12 -28.15
N HIS A 368 1.82 -1.04 -29.10
CA HIS A 368 1.12 -0.88 -30.40
C HIS A 368 1.40 0.48 -31.05
N GLY A 369 2.66 0.93 -31.03
CA GLY A 369 3.06 2.23 -31.59
C GLY A 369 2.77 3.45 -30.70
N ARG A 370 2.27 3.28 -29.48
CA ARG A 370 2.16 4.39 -28.51
C ARG A 370 3.54 4.89 -28.13
N PRO A 371 3.71 6.20 -27.90
CA PRO A 371 5.00 6.77 -27.50
C PRO A 371 5.40 6.28 -26.10
N ALA A 372 6.69 6.03 -25.91
CA ALA A 372 7.29 5.73 -24.62
C ALA A 372 8.03 6.96 -24.07
N MET A 373 8.01 7.12 -22.75
CA MET A 373 8.75 8.14 -22.02
C MET A 373 10.06 7.54 -21.49
N THR A 374 11.12 8.31 -21.54
CA THR A 374 12.45 7.94 -21.02
C THR A 374 12.89 8.83 -19.85
N GLU A 375 12.19 9.93 -19.65
CA GLU A 375 12.42 10.86 -18.55
C GLU A 375 11.28 10.78 -17.52
N ARG A 376 11.53 11.33 -16.34
CA ARG A 376 10.57 11.34 -15.22
C ARG A 376 9.26 12.06 -15.63
N PRO A 377 8.11 11.39 -15.52
CA PRO A 377 6.82 11.99 -15.91
C PRO A 377 6.51 13.31 -15.21
N GLY A 378 6.83 13.43 -13.93
CA GLY A 378 6.62 14.65 -13.14
C GLY A 378 7.39 15.88 -13.65
N LYS A 379 8.44 15.69 -14.48
CA LYS A 379 9.16 16.80 -15.14
C LYS A 379 8.29 17.55 -16.14
N PHE A 380 7.35 16.86 -16.76
CA PHE A 380 6.47 17.40 -17.80
C PHE A 380 5.07 17.73 -17.30
N ALA A 381 4.79 17.40 -16.06
CA ALA A 381 3.49 17.70 -15.46
C ALA A 381 3.36 19.20 -15.18
N GLU A 382 2.26 19.80 -15.63
CA GLU A 382 1.96 21.20 -15.33
C GLU A 382 1.77 21.39 -13.81
N PRO A 383 2.36 22.45 -13.24
CA PRO A 383 2.15 22.76 -11.83
C PRO A 383 0.67 22.94 -11.50
N VAL A 384 0.24 22.37 -10.38
CA VAL A 384 -1.13 22.52 -9.89
C VAL A 384 -1.33 23.93 -9.32
N ASP A 385 -2.42 24.58 -9.73
CA ASP A 385 -2.93 25.79 -9.11
C ASP A 385 -3.78 25.41 -7.88
N PHE A 386 -3.19 25.49 -6.69
CA PHE A 386 -3.84 25.10 -5.44
C PHE A 386 -5.08 25.95 -5.10
N GLU A 387 -5.08 27.24 -5.47
CA GLU A 387 -6.23 28.10 -5.22
C GLU A 387 -7.43 27.72 -6.11
N LYS A 388 -7.17 27.38 -7.35
CA LYS A 388 -8.19 26.85 -8.25
C LYS A 388 -8.75 25.53 -7.75
N VAL A 389 -7.89 24.57 -7.34
CA VAL A 389 -8.33 23.29 -6.77
C VAL A 389 -9.11 23.51 -5.48
N LYS A 390 -8.69 24.45 -4.64
CA LYS A 390 -9.41 24.81 -3.41
C LYS A 390 -10.83 25.29 -3.72
N GLN A 391 -11.01 26.15 -4.73
CA GLN A 391 -12.33 26.64 -5.14
C GLN A 391 -13.22 25.52 -5.70
N GLU A 392 -12.67 24.70 -6.61
CA GLU A 392 -13.37 23.53 -7.16
C GLU A 392 -13.80 22.55 -6.04
N LEU A 393 -12.92 22.29 -5.08
CA LEU A 393 -13.23 21.41 -3.97
C LEU A 393 -14.30 22.02 -3.04
N GLN A 394 -14.25 23.33 -2.79
CA GLN A 394 -15.25 24.04 -1.99
C GLN A 394 -16.66 23.92 -2.59
N GLU A 395 -16.78 23.99 -3.92
CA GLU A 395 -18.06 23.78 -4.61
C GLU A 395 -18.58 22.34 -4.42
N LEU A 396 -17.67 21.35 -4.40
CA LEU A 396 -18.04 19.94 -4.26
C LEU A 396 -18.46 19.55 -2.83
N ILE A 397 -17.80 20.11 -1.81
CA ILE A 397 -18.03 19.72 -0.40
C ILE A 397 -18.87 20.74 0.39
N GLY A 398 -19.14 21.93 -0.17
CA GLY A 398 -20.04 22.94 0.42
C GLY A 398 -19.46 23.77 1.58
N PHE A 399 -18.18 23.63 1.90
CA PHE A 399 -17.49 24.44 2.92
C PHE A 399 -16.05 24.75 2.48
N GLU A 400 -15.39 25.72 3.13
CA GLU A 400 -14.01 26.10 2.81
C GLU A 400 -13.02 24.98 3.20
N PRO A 401 -12.35 24.34 2.20
CA PRO A 401 -11.40 23.27 2.49
C PRO A 401 -10.09 23.81 3.09
N SER A 402 -9.55 23.05 4.02
CA SER A 402 -8.20 23.29 4.53
C SER A 402 -7.14 22.87 3.49
N LYS A 403 -5.89 23.27 3.69
CA LYS A 403 -4.76 22.85 2.87
C LYS A 403 -4.60 21.32 2.85
N THR A 404 -4.79 20.66 4.00
CA THR A 404 -4.74 19.20 4.07
C THR A 404 -5.88 18.51 3.31
N ASP A 405 -7.06 19.14 3.21
CA ASP A 405 -8.17 18.63 2.40
C ASP A 405 -7.85 18.73 0.91
N VAL A 406 -7.28 19.86 0.46
CA VAL A 406 -6.82 20.03 -0.93
C VAL A 406 -5.77 19.00 -1.30
N LEU A 407 -4.76 18.77 -0.45
CA LEU A 407 -3.74 17.75 -0.68
C LEU A 407 -4.33 16.34 -0.68
N SER A 408 -5.27 16.03 0.20
CA SER A 408 -5.95 14.73 0.23
C SER A 408 -6.79 14.50 -1.02
N TYR A 409 -7.49 15.52 -1.47
CA TYR A 409 -8.26 15.47 -2.72
C TYR A 409 -7.36 15.25 -3.94
N LEU A 410 -6.21 15.93 -4.02
CA LEU A 410 -5.23 15.72 -5.10
C LEU A 410 -4.65 14.30 -5.10
N MET A 411 -4.40 13.73 -3.91
CA MET A 411 -3.86 12.36 -3.79
C MET A 411 -4.90 11.28 -4.13
N TYR A 412 -6.15 11.45 -3.66
CA TYR A 412 -7.21 10.45 -3.76
C TYR A 412 -8.58 11.12 -3.93
N PRO A 413 -8.88 11.69 -5.12
CA PRO A 413 -10.08 12.52 -5.30
C PRO A 413 -11.38 11.84 -4.86
N GLN A 414 -11.68 10.66 -5.40
CA GLN A 414 -12.93 9.97 -5.11
C GLN A 414 -12.99 9.47 -3.67
N VAL A 415 -11.89 8.93 -3.14
CA VAL A 415 -11.83 8.42 -1.76
C VAL A 415 -12.05 9.54 -0.74
N PHE A 416 -11.47 10.72 -1.00
CA PHE A 416 -11.66 11.88 -0.15
C PHE A 416 -13.12 12.37 -0.20
N LEU A 417 -13.74 12.44 -1.37
CA LEU A 417 -15.14 12.83 -1.50
C LEU A 417 -16.10 11.82 -0.84
N ASP A 418 -15.82 10.52 -0.95
CA ASP A 418 -16.60 9.48 -0.28
C ASP A 418 -16.45 9.55 1.25
N TYR A 419 -15.26 9.86 1.74
CA TYR A 419 -15.03 10.15 3.16
C TYR A 419 -15.84 11.38 3.62
N GLN A 420 -15.86 12.46 2.86
CA GLN A 420 -16.63 13.67 3.22
C GLN A 420 -18.13 13.37 3.31
N LYS A 421 -18.68 12.60 2.36
CA LYS A 421 -20.08 12.15 2.42
C LYS A 421 -20.37 11.30 3.65
N ALA A 422 -19.46 10.36 3.97
CA ALA A 422 -19.59 9.53 5.16
C ALA A 422 -19.51 10.37 6.44
N TYR A 423 -18.61 11.36 6.49
CA TYR A 423 -18.48 12.27 7.62
C TYR A 423 -19.72 13.17 7.80
N GLU A 424 -20.31 13.65 6.70
CA GLU A 424 -21.56 14.42 6.72
C GLU A 424 -22.73 13.56 7.26
N GLN A 425 -22.79 12.29 6.87
CA GLN A 425 -23.86 11.37 7.28
C GLN A 425 -23.71 10.88 8.72
N PHE A 426 -22.49 10.53 9.15
CA PHE A 426 -22.24 9.80 10.40
C PHE A 426 -21.45 10.61 11.45
N ALA A 427 -20.98 11.81 11.10
CA ALA A 427 -20.06 12.60 11.91
C ALA A 427 -18.73 11.85 12.21
N ASP A 428 -18.07 12.18 13.33
CA ASP A 428 -16.77 11.62 13.71
C ASP A 428 -16.92 10.23 14.36
N VAL A 429 -16.90 9.17 13.55
CA VAL A 429 -16.96 7.79 14.02
C VAL A 429 -15.70 7.31 14.76
N THR A 430 -14.61 8.10 14.75
CA THR A 430 -13.39 7.79 15.50
C THR A 430 -13.58 7.88 17.03
N LEU A 431 -14.72 8.37 17.47
CA LEU A 431 -15.12 8.42 18.88
C LEU A 431 -15.63 7.06 19.40
N LEU A 432 -15.97 6.14 18.50
CA LEU A 432 -16.40 4.78 18.86
C LEU A 432 -15.17 3.94 19.24
N ASP A 433 -15.38 3.00 20.16
CA ASP A 433 -14.37 1.98 20.43
C ASP A 433 -14.26 0.98 19.26
N THR A 434 -13.14 0.27 19.18
CA THR A 434 -12.86 -0.67 18.10
C THR A 434 -13.90 -1.76 17.94
N PRO A 435 -14.40 -2.43 19.02
CA PRO A 435 -15.48 -3.40 18.92
C PRO A 435 -16.76 -2.83 18.30
N THR A 436 -17.19 -1.68 18.79
CA THR A 436 -18.43 -1.03 18.31
C THR A 436 -18.30 -0.58 16.86
N PHE A 437 -17.13 -0.05 16.47
CA PHE A 437 -16.89 0.38 15.09
C PHE A 437 -16.98 -0.78 14.09
N PHE A 438 -16.36 -1.94 14.38
CA PHE A 438 -16.31 -3.08 13.45
C PHE A 438 -17.52 -3.99 13.52
N SER A 439 -18.09 -4.19 14.71
CA SER A 439 -19.11 -5.22 14.94
C SER A 439 -20.50 -4.64 15.25
N GLY A 440 -20.59 -3.30 15.44
CA GLY A 440 -21.81 -2.68 15.94
C GLY A 440 -22.10 -3.05 17.40
N MET A 441 -23.30 -2.72 17.86
CA MET A 441 -23.76 -3.00 19.21
C MET A 441 -24.60 -4.29 19.26
N ARG A 442 -24.48 -5.04 20.35
CA ARG A 442 -25.35 -6.17 20.64
C ARG A 442 -26.63 -5.69 21.32
N LEU A 443 -27.71 -6.47 21.17
CA LEU A 443 -28.97 -6.18 21.84
C LEU A 443 -28.76 -6.13 23.38
N GLY A 444 -29.23 -5.06 24.02
CA GLY A 444 -29.05 -4.78 25.43
C GLY A 444 -27.69 -4.20 25.83
N GLU A 445 -26.73 -4.10 24.90
CA GLU A 445 -25.41 -3.53 25.16
C GLU A 445 -25.49 -2.01 25.37
N THR A 446 -24.66 -1.54 26.31
CA THR A 446 -24.51 -0.10 26.60
C THR A 446 -23.08 0.34 26.35
N ILE A 447 -22.90 1.38 25.54
CA ILE A 447 -21.61 2.01 25.30
C ILE A 447 -21.59 3.46 25.80
N ASN A 448 -20.41 3.96 26.12
CA ASN A 448 -20.18 5.34 26.53
C ASN A 448 -19.30 6.03 25.48
N VAL A 449 -19.85 7.01 24.78
CA VAL A 449 -19.12 7.76 23.74
C VAL A 449 -18.84 9.16 24.26
N GLN A 450 -17.56 9.48 24.43
CA GLN A 450 -17.14 10.83 24.82
C GLN A 450 -17.03 11.71 23.58
N ILE A 451 -18.03 12.55 23.36
CA ILE A 451 -18.09 13.47 22.19
C ILE A 451 -17.24 14.73 22.40
N GLU A 452 -17.10 15.19 23.64
CA GLU A 452 -16.28 16.33 24.05
C GLU A 452 -15.78 16.12 25.48
N LYS A 453 -14.81 16.93 25.93
CA LYS A 453 -14.35 16.88 27.32
C LYS A 453 -15.53 17.16 28.28
N GLY A 454 -15.89 16.16 29.08
CA GLY A 454 -16.99 16.24 30.04
C GLY A 454 -18.38 15.98 29.46
N LYS A 455 -18.51 15.71 28.14
CA LYS A 455 -19.78 15.30 27.51
C LYS A 455 -19.71 13.85 27.08
N ILE A 456 -20.47 13.00 27.75
CA ILE A 456 -20.55 11.57 27.46
C ILE A 456 -21.97 11.25 26.99
N LEU A 457 -22.11 10.55 25.89
CA LEU A 457 -23.34 9.91 25.46
C LEU A 457 -23.36 8.47 25.98
N ILE A 458 -24.40 8.12 26.72
CA ILE A 458 -24.69 6.75 27.14
C ILE A 458 -25.71 6.21 26.14
N ILE A 459 -25.30 5.23 25.35
CA ILE A 459 -26.10 4.67 24.26
C ILE A 459 -26.33 3.19 24.55
N ARG A 460 -27.62 2.78 24.60
CA ARG A 460 -27.99 1.36 24.72
C ARG A 460 -28.86 0.97 23.53
N LEU A 461 -28.55 -0.18 22.91
CA LEU A 461 -29.40 -0.76 21.87
C LEU A 461 -30.49 -1.61 22.53
N ASP A 462 -31.73 -1.12 22.52
CA ASP A 462 -32.84 -1.75 23.21
C ASP A 462 -33.54 -2.83 22.36
N GLU A 463 -33.72 -2.57 21.04
CA GLU A 463 -34.49 -3.47 20.18
C GLU A 463 -34.04 -3.33 18.71
N ILE A 464 -34.11 -4.44 17.97
CA ILE A 464 -33.94 -4.51 16.54
C ILE A 464 -35.23 -5.01 15.93
N GLY A 465 -35.94 -4.12 15.20
CA GLY A 465 -37.21 -4.45 14.58
C GLY A 465 -37.09 -5.45 13.42
N GLU A 466 -38.21 -6.01 13.02
CA GLU A 466 -38.30 -6.86 11.84
C GLU A 466 -38.01 -6.02 10.58
N ALA A 467 -37.50 -6.68 9.54
CA ALA A 467 -37.27 -6.02 8.26
C ALA A 467 -38.60 -5.78 7.53
N ASP A 468 -38.75 -4.61 6.96
CA ASP A 468 -39.88 -4.30 6.08
C ASP A 468 -39.68 -4.92 4.67
N VAL A 469 -40.66 -4.72 3.80
CA VAL A 469 -40.66 -5.25 2.41
C VAL A 469 -39.56 -4.64 1.53
N GLU A 470 -39.01 -3.51 1.94
CA GLU A 470 -37.93 -2.81 1.26
C GLU A 470 -36.54 -3.22 1.81
N GLY A 471 -36.53 -4.02 2.87
CA GLY A 471 -35.32 -4.49 3.55
C GLY A 471 -34.77 -3.47 4.56
N ASN A 472 -35.60 -2.55 5.06
CA ASN A 472 -35.21 -1.65 6.13
C ASN A 472 -35.58 -2.24 7.48
N ARG A 473 -34.77 -1.94 8.51
CA ARG A 473 -35.06 -2.25 9.92
C ARG A 473 -35.09 -1.00 10.77
N THR A 474 -36.00 -0.95 11.73
CA THR A 474 -36.00 0.08 12.75
C THR A 474 -35.19 -0.40 13.95
N LEU A 475 -34.18 0.36 14.33
CA LEU A 475 -33.40 0.15 15.54
C LEU A 475 -33.88 1.10 16.63
N PHE A 476 -34.02 0.60 17.84
CA PHE A 476 -34.46 1.37 19.01
C PHE A 476 -33.29 1.53 19.97
N PHE A 477 -32.90 2.75 20.20
CA PHE A 477 -31.82 3.11 21.11
C PHE A 477 -32.37 3.90 22.30
N ASN A 478 -31.69 3.74 23.42
CA ASN A 478 -31.81 4.65 24.55
C ASN A 478 -30.57 5.52 24.60
N LEU A 479 -30.74 6.83 24.39
CA LEU A 479 -29.69 7.82 24.41
C LEU A 479 -29.86 8.74 25.62
N ASN A 480 -28.97 8.59 26.63
CA ASN A 480 -29.06 9.33 27.92
C ASN A 480 -30.46 9.26 28.58
N GLY A 481 -31.10 8.10 28.52
CA GLY A 481 -32.46 7.90 29.06
C GLY A 481 -33.60 8.22 28.11
N GLN A 482 -33.34 8.73 26.92
CA GLN A 482 -34.34 9.06 25.90
C GLN A 482 -34.34 8.03 24.77
N ARG A 483 -35.53 7.47 24.48
CA ARG A 483 -35.71 6.57 23.34
C ARG A 483 -35.49 7.29 22.01
N ARG A 484 -34.74 6.67 21.09
CA ARG A 484 -34.52 7.10 19.72
C ARG A 484 -34.76 5.95 18.77
N GLU A 485 -35.34 6.27 17.61
CA GLU A 485 -35.61 5.30 16.55
C GLU A 485 -34.80 5.69 15.32
N ILE A 486 -34.09 4.72 14.74
CA ILE A 486 -33.27 4.91 13.54
C ILE A 486 -33.63 3.80 12.56
N VAL A 487 -34.02 4.19 11.35
CA VAL A 487 -34.26 3.25 10.26
C VAL A 487 -32.99 3.08 9.44
N ILE A 488 -32.55 1.85 9.29
CA ILE A 488 -31.39 1.48 8.49
C ILE A 488 -31.75 0.41 7.45
N LYS A 489 -31.02 0.38 6.35
CA LYS A 489 -31.12 -0.71 5.39
C LYS A 489 -30.34 -1.92 5.89
N ASP A 490 -30.98 -3.09 5.94
CA ASP A 490 -30.33 -4.34 6.34
C ASP A 490 -29.52 -4.92 5.17
N ALA A 491 -28.19 -4.80 5.24
CA ALA A 491 -27.29 -5.30 4.20
C ALA A 491 -27.25 -6.83 4.12
N SER A 492 -27.75 -7.54 5.14
CA SER A 492 -27.84 -9.01 5.13
C SER A 492 -28.99 -9.53 4.28
N ILE A 493 -30.01 -8.69 4.07
CA ILE A 493 -31.12 -9.02 3.18
C ILE A 493 -30.63 -8.79 1.75
N LYS A 494 -30.28 -9.88 1.08
CA LYS A 494 -30.00 -9.84 -0.36
C LYS A 494 -31.27 -9.36 -1.07
N SER A 495 -31.41 -8.07 -1.33
CA SER A 495 -32.24 -7.63 -2.43
C SER A 495 -31.80 -8.47 -3.63
N ALA A 496 -32.74 -9.06 -4.38
CA ALA A 496 -32.42 -9.92 -5.51
C ALA A 496 -31.37 -9.21 -6.37
N VAL A 497 -30.12 -9.61 -6.19
CA VAL A 497 -28.99 -9.03 -6.93
C VAL A 497 -29.27 -9.43 -8.37
N GLN A 498 -29.61 -8.46 -9.20
CA GLN A 498 -29.58 -8.68 -10.65
C GLN A 498 -28.14 -9.11 -10.96
N THR A 499 -27.95 -10.39 -11.16
CA THR A 499 -26.69 -10.92 -11.69
C THR A 499 -26.42 -10.16 -12.98
N LYS A 500 -25.34 -9.38 -13.00
CA LYS A 500 -24.95 -8.63 -14.19
C LYS A 500 -24.87 -9.61 -15.34
N ARG A 501 -25.63 -9.33 -16.40
CA ARG A 501 -25.73 -10.21 -17.57
C ARG A 501 -24.34 -10.36 -18.17
N LYS A 502 -23.85 -11.59 -18.29
CA LYS A 502 -22.57 -11.86 -18.96
C LYS A 502 -22.79 -11.86 -20.47
N VAL A 503 -21.78 -11.43 -21.23
CA VAL A 503 -21.75 -11.55 -22.68
C VAL A 503 -21.91 -13.00 -23.09
N GLU A 504 -22.73 -13.24 -24.09
CA GLU A 504 -22.83 -14.54 -24.76
C GLU A 504 -21.65 -14.69 -25.74
N PRO A 505 -20.73 -15.66 -25.56
CA PRO A 505 -19.51 -15.76 -26.38
C PRO A 505 -19.73 -15.83 -27.89
N THR A 506 -20.91 -16.24 -28.29
CA THR A 506 -21.30 -16.40 -29.71
C THR A 506 -22.02 -15.17 -30.28
N ASN A 507 -22.39 -14.21 -29.45
CA ASN A 507 -23.13 -13.03 -29.90
C ASN A 507 -22.18 -11.85 -30.19
N ARG A 508 -21.95 -11.58 -31.49
CA ARG A 508 -21.07 -10.52 -31.97
C ARG A 508 -21.61 -9.11 -31.75
N GLU A 509 -22.85 -8.95 -31.35
CA GLU A 509 -23.47 -7.65 -31.03
C GLU A 509 -23.30 -7.27 -29.56
N GLN A 510 -22.67 -8.13 -28.77
CA GLN A 510 -22.40 -7.88 -27.35
C GLN A 510 -20.90 -7.73 -27.13
N ILE A 511 -20.52 -6.68 -26.43
CA ILE A 511 -19.14 -6.44 -26.01
C ILE A 511 -19.08 -6.56 -24.50
N GLY A 512 -18.20 -7.42 -24.00
CA GLY A 512 -17.95 -7.61 -22.58
C GLY A 512 -16.73 -6.83 -22.09
N ALA A 513 -16.74 -6.45 -20.82
CA ALA A 513 -15.55 -5.93 -20.19
C ALA A 513 -14.44 -6.99 -20.20
N THR A 514 -13.24 -6.62 -20.62
CA THR A 514 -12.06 -7.50 -20.66
C THR A 514 -11.52 -7.81 -19.26
N MET A 515 -11.87 -6.99 -18.27
CA MET A 515 -11.50 -7.14 -16.87
C MET A 515 -12.64 -6.71 -15.94
N THR A 516 -12.59 -7.16 -14.70
CA THR A 516 -13.48 -6.71 -13.63
C THR A 516 -13.17 -5.25 -13.29
N GLY A 517 -14.19 -4.39 -13.34
CA GLY A 517 -14.04 -2.96 -13.07
C GLY A 517 -15.38 -2.26 -13.00
N SER A 518 -15.35 -0.96 -12.72
CA SER A 518 -16.52 -0.09 -12.80
C SER A 518 -16.49 0.65 -14.12
N VAL A 519 -17.64 0.68 -14.82
CA VAL A 519 -17.78 1.50 -16.02
C VAL A 519 -17.83 2.96 -15.61
N LEU A 520 -16.80 3.72 -15.94
CA LEU A 520 -16.70 5.14 -15.61
C LEU A 520 -17.51 6.01 -16.56
N LYS A 521 -17.51 5.66 -17.84
CA LYS A 521 -18.19 6.39 -18.89
C LYS A 521 -18.51 5.44 -20.05
N VAL A 522 -19.67 5.60 -20.66
CA VAL A 522 -20.03 4.93 -21.90
C VAL A 522 -19.99 5.98 -23.01
N LEU A 523 -19.14 5.78 -24.01
CA LEU A 523 -18.92 6.74 -25.11
C LEU A 523 -19.80 6.47 -26.33
N VAL A 524 -20.51 5.35 -26.34
CA VAL A 524 -21.36 4.89 -27.45
C VAL A 524 -22.79 4.65 -26.99
N LYS A 525 -23.75 4.63 -27.90
CA LYS A 525 -25.16 4.34 -27.64
C LYS A 525 -25.58 3.03 -28.32
N LYS A 526 -26.65 2.43 -27.82
CA LYS A 526 -27.23 1.23 -28.43
C LYS A 526 -27.56 1.50 -29.90
N GLY A 527 -26.97 0.70 -30.81
CA GLY A 527 -27.15 0.82 -32.24
C GLY A 527 -26.03 1.55 -32.98
N ASP A 528 -25.06 2.11 -32.27
CA ASP A 528 -23.87 2.68 -32.89
C ASP A 528 -23.00 1.57 -33.50
N TYR A 529 -22.42 1.86 -34.66
CA TYR A 529 -21.41 1.00 -35.25
C TYR A 529 -20.08 1.29 -34.58
N VAL A 530 -19.35 0.23 -34.16
CA VAL A 530 -18.08 0.38 -33.46
C VAL A 530 -16.97 -0.37 -34.20
N GLU A 531 -15.79 0.23 -34.26
CA GLU A 531 -14.62 -0.38 -34.91
C GLU A 531 -13.71 -1.05 -33.89
N LYS A 532 -12.90 -2.03 -34.36
CA LYS A 532 -11.91 -2.69 -33.51
C LYS A 532 -10.90 -1.68 -32.94
N GLY A 533 -10.79 -1.62 -31.60
CA GLY A 533 -9.91 -0.68 -30.90
C GLY A 533 -10.53 0.68 -30.56
N GLN A 534 -11.79 0.92 -30.91
CA GLN A 534 -12.51 2.13 -30.53
C GLN A 534 -12.88 2.07 -29.05
N PRO A 535 -12.64 3.16 -28.25
CA PRO A 535 -13.13 3.27 -26.88
C PRO A 535 -14.66 3.27 -26.82
N LEU A 536 -15.25 2.48 -25.91
CA LEU A 536 -16.70 2.27 -25.79
C LEU A 536 -17.33 3.02 -24.62
#